data_96b7ff80fcdfee8db22fc72787298339
#
_entry.id   96b7ff80fcdfee8db22fc72787298339
#
_cell.length_a   1.000
_cell.length_b   1.000
_cell.length_c   1.000
_cell.angle_alpha   90.00
_cell.angle_beta   90.00
_cell.angle_gamma   90.00
#
_symmetry.space_group_name_H-M   'P 1'
#
loop_
_entity.id
_entity.type
_entity.pdbx_description
1 polymer ?
#
loop_
_entity_poly.entity_id
_entity_poly.type
_entity_poly.pdbx_seq_one_letter_code
_entity_poly.pdbx_strand_id
1 'polypeptide(L)'
;MKYKAILFDMDGTLLDTLADMVSAVNHILSVHGWPLRTTEEVRAFVGNGARRLMERAVPPEVTGEDFEAVLTEYRDWYQAHNCVDTAPYAGIPAVLAALDAAGIKTAVVSNKPDATTKTLAARFFPGLPAFGQRDDVPPKPAPDLVFRALDTLGVAAADAIYVGDSEVDVATARNAGLP
;
A
#
# COMPACT_ATOMS: atom_id res chain seq x y z
N MET A 1 14.60 -23.60 5.30
CA MET A 1 14.14 -22.42 6.08
C MET A 1 12.82 -22.72 6.77
N LYS A 2 12.47 -21.98 7.83
CA LYS A 2 11.23 -22.23 8.60
C LYS A 2 9.96 -21.84 7.80
N TYR A 3 10.03 -20.78 6.99
CA TYR A 3 8.89 -20.27 6.22
C TYR A 3 9.07 -20.53 4.71
N LYS A 4 7.94 -20.70 4.02
CA LYS A 4 7.83 -20.95 2.57
C LYS A 4 7.38 -19.71 1.79
N ALA A 5 6.77 -18.73 2.47
CA ALA A 5 6.35 -17.48 1.85
C ALA A 5 6.59 -16.27 2.77
N ILE A 6 6.78 -15.11 2.14
CA ILE A 6 6.82 -13.80 2.79
C ILE A 6 5.84 -12.87 2.06
N LEU A 7 4.90 -12.31 2.81
CA LEU A 7 4.01 -11.27 2.33
C LEU A 7 4.56 -9.92 2.78
N PHE A 8 4.57 -8.95 1.88
CA PHE A 8 5.09 -7.60 2.15
C PHE A 8 3.99 -6.56 1.99
N ASP A 9 3.97 -5.54 2.86
CA ASP A 9 3.34 -4.29 2.48
C ASP A 9 4.15 -3.60 1.37
N MET A 10 3.58 -2.59 0.76
CA MET A 10 4.22 -1.82 -0.32
C MET A 10 4.79 -0.50 0.19
N ASP A 11 3.92 0.40 0.63
CA ASP A 11 4.26 1.78 1.00
C ASP A 11 5.04 1.80 2.32
N GLY A 12 6.26 2.31 2.33
CA GLY A 12 7.12 2.32 3.52
C GLY A 12 7.89 1.00 3.76
N THR A 13 7.59 -0.06 3.02
CA THR A 13 8.23 -1.38 3.15
C THR A 13 9.06 -1.76 1.93
N LEU A 14 8.43 -1.91 0.76
CA LEU A 14 9.15 -2.20 -0.48
C LEU A 14 9.51 -0.94 -1.26
N LEU A 15 8.62 0.06 -1.25
CA LEU A 15 8.74 1.30 -2.01
C LEU A 15 8.69 2.52 -1.08
N ASP A 16 9.57 3.47 -1.32
CA ASP A 16 9.41 4.84 -0.84
C ASP A 16 8.47 5.58 -1.80
N THR A 17 7.21 5.71 -1.40
CA THR A 17 6.14 6.34 -2.18
C THR A 17 5.70 7.68 -1.61
N LEU A 18 6.33 8.12 -0.51
CA LEU A 18 5.85 9.26 0.26
C LEU A 18 5.87 10.56 -0.54
N ALA A 19 6.92 10.82 -1.33
CA ALA A 19 7.05 12.06 -2.09
C ALA A 19 5.90 12.22 -3.10
N ASP A 20 5.55 11.17 -3.84
CA ASP A 20 4.44 11.19 -4.79
C ASP A 20 3.08 11.33 -4.09
N MET A 21 2.90 10.73 -2.90
CA MET A 21 1.69 10.91 -2.10
C MET A 21 1.55 12.35 -1.59
N VAL A 22 2.64 12.95 -1.10
CA VAL A 22 2.66 14.37 -0.68
C VAL A 22 2.32 15.29 -1.86
N SER A 23 2.92 15.04 -3.01
CA SER A 23 2.64 15.79 -4.24
C SER A 23 1.16 15.68 -4.63
N ALA A 24 0.58 14.48 -4.59
CA ALA A 24 -0.82 14.26 -4.93
C ALA A 24 -1.77 14.96 -3.95
N VAL A 25 -1.56 14.81 -2.65
CA VAL A 25 -2.37 15.48 -1.62
C VAL A 25 -2.32 16.99 -1.83
N ASN A 26 -1.14 17.55 -1.98
CA ASN A 26 -0.96 19.00 -2.10
C ASN A 26 -1.45 19.55 -3.45
N HIS A 27 -1.40 18.75 -4.52
CA HIS A 27 -2.03 19.13 -5.77
C HIS A 27 -3.54 19.35 -5.58
N ILE A 28 -4.24 18.40 -4.99
CA ILE A 28 -5.70 18.49 -4.75
C ILE A 28 -6.01 19.66 -3.82
N LEU A 29 -5.30 19.80 -2.70
CA LEU A 29 -5.51 20.91 -1.77
C LEU A 29 -5.31 22.26 -2.46
N SER A 30 -4.31 22.39 -3.33
CA SER A 30 -4.04 23.61 -4.09
C SER A 30 -5.15 23.93 -5.10
N VAL A 31 -5.67 22.93 -5.82
CA VAL A 31 -6.78 23.11 -6.76
C VAL A 31 -8.03 23.67 -6.09
N HIS A 32 -8.31 23.20 -4.86
CA HIS A 32 -9.45 23.66 -4.07
C HIS A 32 -9.17 24.90 -3.21
N GLY A 33 -7.95 25.46 -3.25
CA GLY A 33 -7.56 26.64 -2.46
C GLY A 33 -7.45 26.37 -0.97
N TRP A 34 -7.22 25.12 -0.55
CA TRP A 34 -7.08 24.71 0.84
C TRP A 34 -5.61 24.75 1.31
N PRO A 35 -5.37 24.84 2.65
CA PRO A 35 -4.04 24.80 3.22
C PRO A 35 -3.28 23.52 2.84
N LEU A 36 -2.04 23.66 2.39
CA LEU A 36 -1.19 22.52 2.06
C LEU A 36 -0.76 21.77 3.32
N ARG A 37 -0.38 20.49 3.16
CA ARG A 37 0.15 19.64 4.21
C ARG A 37 1.65 19.46 4.08
N THR A 38 2.33 19.41 5.21
CA THR A 38 3.75 19.06 5.25
C THR A 38 3.97 17.57 4.97
N THR A 39 5.21 17.20 4.64
CA THR A 39 5.59 15.79 4.45
C THR A 39 5.33 14.96 5.72
N GLU A 40 5.58 15.54 6.90
CA GLU A 40 5.38 14.89 8.20
C GLU A 40 3.90 14.64 8.48
N GLU A 41 3.03 15.59 8.16
CA GLU A 41 1.57 15.42 8.29
C GLU A 41 1.09 14.30 7.35
N VAL A 42 1.47 14.35 6.07
CA VAL A 42 1.05 13.31 5.11
C VAL A 42 1.58 11.94 5.52
N ARG A 43 2.83 11.83 5.99
CA ARG A 43 3.39 10.60 6.54
C ARG A 43 2.53 10.03 7.67
N ALA A 44 2.06 10.87 8.59
CA ALA A 44 1.18 10.46 9.69
C ALA A 44 -0.23 10.03 9.23
N PHE A 45 -0.64 10.41 8.02
CA PHE A 45 -1.95 10.06 7.45
C PHE A 45 -1.95 8.73 6.69
N VAL A 46 -0.77 8.27 6.22
CA VAL A 46 -0.59 7.06 5.42
C VAL A 46 -0.86 5.78 6.23
N GLY A 47 -1.10 4.66 5.55
CA GLY A 47 -1.25 3.31 6.12
C GLY A 47 -2.68 2.76 6.10
N ASN A 48 -3.69 3.63 6.12
CA ASN A 48 -5.11 3.23 6.17
C ASN A 48 -5.86 3.41 4.82
N GLY A 49 -5.12 3.50 3.71
CA GLY A 49 -5.65 3.69 2.36
C GLY A 49 -6.00 5.12 2.00
N ALA A 50 -6.31 5.33 0.71
CA ALA A 50 -6.50 6.66 0.12
C ALA A 50 -7.64 7.47 0.77
N ARG A 51 -8.74 6.81 1.14
CA ARG A 51 -9.87 7.46 1.80
C ARG A 51 -9.45 8.10 3.12
N ARG A 52 -8.80 7.35 4.00
CA ARG A 52 -8.36 7.85 5.32
C ARG A 52 -7.28 8.91 5.21
N LEU A 53 -6.40 8.78 4.22
CA LEU A 53 -5.42 9.80 3.89
C LEU A 53 -6.11 11.13 3.57
N MET A 54 -7.09 11.12 2.66
CA MET A 54 -7.79 12.34 2.24
C MET A 54 -8.74 12.88 3.33
N GLU A 55 -9.43 12.03 4.10
CA GLU A 55 -10.24 12.48 5.26
C GLU A 55 -9.42 13.27 6.28
N ARG A 56 -8.14 12.95 6.44
CA ARG A 56 -7.22 13.66 7.34
C ARG A 56 -6.59 14.92 6.70
N ALA A 57 -6.49 14.92 5.36
CA ALA A 57 -5.82 15.99 4.63
C ALA A 57 -6.73 17.19 4.33
N VAL A 58 -7.99 16.93 3.95
CA VAL A 58 -8.95 17.99 3.60
C VAL A 58 -9.48 18.74 4.83
N PRO A 59 -10.07 19.93 4.65
CA PRO A 59 -10.79 20.61 5.73
C PRO A 59 -11.97 19.76 6.26
N PRO A 60 -12.28 19.84 7.58
CA PRO A 60 -13.26 18.96 8.22
C PRO A 60 -14.71 19.19 7.73
N GLU A 61 -15.00 20.32 7.10
CA GLU A 61 -16.28 20.62 6.47
C GLU A 61 -16.52 19.90 5.15
N VAL A 62 -15.48 19.37 4.52
CA VAL A 62 -15.58 18.63 3.26
C VAL A 62 -16.05 17.21 3.55
N THR A 63 -17.34 16.97 3.35
CA THR A 63 -18.01 15.70 3.69
C THR A 63 -18.99 15.26 2.60
N GLY A 64 -19.55 14.08 2.72
CA GLY A 64 -20.61 13.58 1.81
C GLY A 64 -20.15 13.52 0.35
N GLU A 65 -20.99 14.01 -0.56
CA GLU A 65 -20.74 13.98 -2.00
C GLU A 65 -19.52 14.81 -2.41
N ASP A 66 -19.28 15.94 -1.74
CA ASP A 66 -18.11 16.78 -2.01
C ASP A 66 -16.80 16.04 -1.68
N PHE A 67 -16.78 15.31 -0.57
CA PHE A 67 -15.63 14.48 -0.24
C PHE A 67 -15.42 13.34 -1.25
N GLU A 68 -16.47 12.68 -1.72
CA GLU A 68 -16.34 11.60 -2.72
C GLU A 68 -15.79 12.13 -4.05
N ALA A 69 -16.19 13.33 -4.46
CA ALA A 69 -15.64 13.99 -5.64
C ALA A 69 -14.13 14.25 -5.48
N VAL A 70 -13.72 14.85 -4.38
CA VAL A 70 -12.31 15.14 -4.05
C VAL A 70 -11.48 13.85 -3.95
N LEU A 71 -12.02 12.79 -3.36
CA LEU A 71 -11.35 11.49 -3.28
C LEU A 71 -11.13 10.87 -4.66
N THR A 72 -12.09 11.06 -5.57
CA THR A 72 -11.98 10.60 -6.96
C THR A 72 -10.89 11.39 -7.69
N GLU A 73 -10.88 12.73 -7.59
CA GLU A 73 -9.84 13.59 -8.15
C GLU A 73 -8.44 13.18 -7.66
N TYR A 74 -8.30 12.94 -6.35
CA TYR A 74 -7.04 12.46 -5.77
C TYR A 74 -6.61 11.12 -6.40
N ARG A 75 -7.51 10.15 -6.49
CA ARG A 75 -7.21 8.83 -7.04
C ARG A 75 -6.77 8.91 -8.50
N ASP A 76 -7.45 9.70 -9.31
CA ASP A 76 -7.16 9.87 -10.72
C ASP A 76 -5.80 10.56 -10.92
N TRP A 77 -5.57 11.64 -10.18
CA TRP A 77 -4.29 12.35 -10.25
C TRP A 77 -3.13 11.48 -9.78
N TYR A 78 -3.29 10.83 -8.63
CA TYR A 78 -2.26 9.95 -8.09
C TYR A 78 -1.99 8.76 -9.01
N GLN A 79 -3.01 8.16 -9.62
CA GLN A 79 -2.83 7.07 -10.59
C GLN A 79 -1.96 7.49 -11.79
N ALA A 80 -2.05 8.73 -12.21
CA ALA A 80 -1.25 9.26 -13.31
C ALA A 80 0.18 9.68 -12.90
N HIS A 81 0.43 9.95 -11.59
CA HIS A 81 1.67 10.56 -11.07
C HIS A 81 2.33 9.76 -9.94
N ASN A 82 1.96 8.50 -9.73
CA ASN A 82 2.42 7.68 -8.60
C ASN A 82 3.83 7.10 -8.75
N CYS A 83 4.59 7.54 -9.73
CA CYS A 83 5.88 6.97 -10.10
C CYS A 83 6.87 8.04 -10.62
N VAL A 84 6.79 9.24 -10.08
CA VAL A 84 7.71 10.35 -10.39
C VAL A 84 8.95 10.24 -9.51
N ASP A 85 8.76 10.18 -8.19
CA ASP A 85 9.81 10.08 -7.19
C ASP A 85 9.80 8.72 -6.47
N THR A 86 8.79 7.90 -6.68
CA THR A 86 8.68 6.56 -6.09
C THR A 86 9.81 5.64 -6.56
N ALA A 87 10.49 5.01 -5.60
CA ALA A 87 11.57 4.07 -5.86
C ALA A 87 11.59 2.94 -4.81
N PRO A 88 12.17 1.77 -5.14
CA PRO A 88 12.44 0.74 -4.14
C PRO A 88 13.41 1.24 -3.08
N TYR A 89 13.17 0.87 -1.82
CA TYR A 89 14.19 1.07 -0.79
C TYR A 89 15.49 0.34 -1.14
N ALA A 90 16.62 0.90 -0.70
CA ALA A 90 17.93 0.32 -0.95
C ALA A 90 18.00 -1.14 -0.44
N GLY A 91 18.42 -2.05 -1.31
CA GLY A 91 18.56 -3.47 -1.00
C GLY A 91 17.30 -4.32 -1.27
N ILE A 92 16.10 -3.74 -1.41
CA ILE A 92 14.87 -4.51 -1.66
C ILE A 92 14.95 -5.40 -2.91
N PRO A 93 15.43 -4.93 -4.08
CA PRO A 93 15.55 -5.81 -5.24
C PRO A 93 16.48 -7.00 -4.98
N ALA A 94 17.57 -6.80 -4.26
CA ALA A 94 18.51 -7.89 -3.91
C ALA A 94 17.87 -8.88 -2.92
N VAL A 95 17.10 -8.41 -1.95
CA VAL A 95 16.36 -9.28 -1.00
C VAL A 95 15.34 -10.14 -1.75
N LEU A 96 14.53 -9.55 -2.62
CA LEU A 96 13.53 -10.29 -3.40
C LEU A 96 14.19 -11.35 -4.31
N ALA A 97 15.29 -11.00 -4.98
CA ALA A 97 16.06 -11.94 -5.79
C ALA A 97 16.67 -13.09 -4.95
N ALA A 98 17.15 -12.80 -3.75
CA ALA A 98 17.69 -13.82 -2.84
C ALA A 98 16.59 -14.76 -2.32
N LEU A 99 15.40 -14.23 -2.04
CA LEU A 99 14.22 -15.04 -1.64
C LEU A 99 13.78 -15.98 -2.78
N ASP A 100 13.69 -15.46 -3.99
CA ASP A 100 13.34 -16.24 -5.17
C ASP A 100 14.37 -17.38 -5.41
N ALA A 101 15.67 -17.07 -5.38
CA ALA A 101 16.73 -18.04 -5.50
C ALA A 101 16.69 -19.11 -4.38
N ALA A 102 16.17 -18.77 -3.21
CA ALA A 102 15.97 -19.70 -2.09
C ALA A 102 14.64 -20.49 -2.18
N GLY A 103 13.84 -20.26 -3.21
CA GLY A 103 12.52 -20.88 -3.39
C GLY A 103 11.45 -20.37 -2.42
N ILE A 104 11.66 -19.18 -1.80
CA ILE A 104 10.68 -18.55 -0.93
C ILE A 104 9.72 -17.73 -1.79
N LYS A 105 8.45 -18.05 -1.74
CA LYS A 105 7.41 -17.31 -2.46
C LYS A 105 7.17 -15.95 -1.83
N THR A 106 6.92 -14.94 -2.67
CA THR A 106 6.69 -13.57 -2.19
C THR A 106 5.44 -12.97 -2.84
N ALA A 107 4.74 -12.09 -2.13
CA ALA A 107 3.64 -11.31 -2.67
C ALA A 107 3.51 -9.97 -1.91
N VAL A 108 2.88 -9.00 -2.57
CA VAL A 108 2.51 -7.73 -1.97
C VAL A 108 1.06 -7.76 -1.49
N VAL A 109 0.80 -7.22 -0.29
CA VAL A 109 -0.54 -7.03 0.28
C VAL A 109 -0.63 -5.62 0.86
N SER A 110 -1.41 -4.73 0.22
CA SER A 110 -1.42 -3.30 0.56
C SER A 110 -2.83 -2.71 0.64
N ASN A 111 -3.01 -1.67 1.47
CA ASN A 111 -4.22 -0.83 1.49
C ASN A 111 -4.24 0.23 0.36
N LYS A 112 -3.20 0.28 -0.46
CA LYS A 112 -3.20 1.08 -1.69
C LYS A 112 -4.21 0.50 -2.71
N PRO A 113 -4.89 1.32 -3.54
CA PRO A 113 -5.81 0.83 -4.57
C PRO A 113 -5.20 -0.28 -5.44
N ASP A 114 -5.95 -1.33 -5.74
CA ASP A 114 -5.46 -2.54 -6.43
C ASP A 114 -4.80 -2.24 -7.79
N ALA A 115 -5.41 -1.35 -8.58
CA ALA A 115 -4.83 -0.94 -9.86
C ALA A 115 -3.45 -0.28 -9.69
N THR A 116 -3.32 0.64 -8.73
CA THR A 116 -2.06 1.32 -8.42
C THR A 116 -1.01 0.33 -7.88
N THR A 117 -1.42 -0.54 -6.95
CA THR A 117 -0.54 -1.58 -6.38
C THR A 117 0.05 -2.47 -7.47
N LYS A 118 -0.79 -2.94 -8.40
CA LYS A 118 -0.36 -3.78 -9.52
C LYS A 118 0.55 -3.03 -10.50
N THR A 119 0.24 -1.77 -10.81
CA THR A 119 1.08 -0.94 -11.70
C THR A 119 2.49 -0.75 -11.13
N LEU A 120 2.59 -0.39 -9.85
CA LEU A 120 3.87 -0.21 -9.17
C LEU A 120 4.64 -1.53 -9.04
N ALA A 121 3.95 -2.62 -8.65
CA ALA A 121 4.58 -3.94 -8.58
C ALA A 121 5.12 -4.39 -9.94
N ALA A 122 4.34 -4.24 -11.01
CA ALA A 122 4.78 -4.60 -12.36
C ALA A 122 5.98 -3.78 -12.84
N ARG A 123 6.04 -2.51 -12.45
CA ARG A 123 7.14 -1.61 -12.82
C ARG A 123 8.45 -1.92 -12.09
N PHE A 124 8.39 -2.10 -10.77
CA PHE A 124 9.59 -2.24 -9.94
C PHE A 124 9.98 -3.67 -9.63
N PHE A 125 9.01 -4.60 -9.63
CA PHE A 125 9.18 -6.00 -9.26
C PHE A 125 8.43 -6.91 -10.24
N PRO A 126 8.83 -6.97 -11.52
CA PRO A 126 8.13 -7.75 -12.54
C PRO A 126 7.95 -9.21 -12.11
N GLY A 127 6.72 -9.70 -12.19
CA GLY A 127 6.36 -11.07 -11.80
C GLY A 127 5.98 -11.25 -10.33
N LEU A 128 6.15 -10.24 -9.46
CA LEU A 128 5.72 -10.29 -8.07
C LEU A 128 4.19 -10.17 -7.98
N PRO A 129 3.46 -11.19 -7.46
CA PRO A 129 2.02 -11.07 -7.23
C PRO A 129 1.70 -9.92 -6.27
N ALA A 130 0.68 -9.11 -6.61
CA ALA A 130 0.32 -7.95 -5.83
C ALA A 130 -1.19 -7.84 -5.64
N PHE A 131 -1.59 -7.59 -4.41
CA PHE A 131 -2.98 -7.51 -3.94
C PHE A 131 -3.17 -6.16 -3.25
N GLY A 132 -3.94 -5.29 -3.87
CA GLY A 132 -4.30 -3.98 -3.33
C GLY A 132 -5.76 -3.94 -2.85
N GLN A 133 -6.13 -2.78 -2.27
CA GLN A 133 -7.47 -2.52 -1.79
C GLN A 133 -8.49 -2.53 -2.93
N ARG A 134 -9.62 -3.19 -2.70
CA ARG A 134 -10.80 -3.28 -3.57
C ARG A 134 -12.06 -3.03 -2.76
N ASP A 135 -13.12 -2.59 -3.41
CA ASP A 135 -14.40 -2.30 -2.75
C ASP A 135 -15.12 -3.56 -2.25
N ASP A 136 -14.83 -4.73 -2.85
CA ASP A 136 -15.41 -6.03 -2.48
C ASP A 136 -14.66 -6.75 -1.35
N VAL A 137 -13.60 -6.14 -0.80
CA VAL A 137 -12.75 -6.75 0.23
C VAL A 137 -12.48 -5.75 1.35
N PRO A 138 -12.67 -6.13 2.63
CA PRO A 138 -12.30 -5.28 3.74
C PRO A 138 -10.79 -4.91 3.69
N PRO A 139 -10.43 -3.63 3.99
CA PRO A 139 -9.03 -3.22 4.03
C PRO A 139 -8.28 -3.85 5.20
N LYS A 140 -6.94 -3.90 5.13
CA LYS A 140 -6.11 -4.16 6.30
C LYS A 140 -6.54 -3.22 7.45
N PRO A 141 -6.70 -3.72 8.70
CA PRO A 141 -6.16 -4.96 9.23
C PRO A 141 -7.02 -6.21 9.04
N ALA A 142 -8.09 -6.21 8.20
CA ALA A 142 -8.76 -7.44 7.85
C ALA A 142 -7.80 -8.39 7.10
N PRO A 143 -7.87 -9.71 7.38
CA PRO A 143 -6.90 -10.67 6.84
C PRO A 143 -7.21 -11.14 5.41
N ASP A 144 -8.30 -10.68 4.80
CA ASP A 144 -8.85 -11.19 3.55
C ASP A 144 -7.84 -11.15 2.40
N LEU A 145 -7.13 -10.03 2.23
CA LEU A 145 -6.09 -9.89 1.19
C LEU A 145 -4.90 -10.82 1.46
N VAL A 146 -4.56 -11.05 2.73
CA VAL A 146 -3.52 -12.02 3.12
C VAL A 146 -3.91 -13.42 2.68
N PHE A 147 -5.14 -13.84 2.96
CA PHE A 147 -5.61 -15.18 2.55
C PHE A 147 -5.65 -15.33 1.03
N ARG A 148 -6.10 -14.32 0.28
CA ARG A 148 -6.03 -14.32 -1.19
C ARG A 148 -4.59 -14.46 -1.72
N ALA A 149 -3.65 -13.78 -1.10
CA ALA A 149 -2.24 -13.90 -1.46
C ALA A 149 -1.70 -15.30 -1.17
N LEU A 150 -1.98 -15.85 0.00
CA LEU A 150 -1.58 -17.20 0.39
C LEU A 150 -2.17 -18.28 -0.53
N ASP A 151 -3.45 -18.17 -0.88
CA ASP A 151 -4.12 -19.07 -1.82
C ASP A 151 -3.45 -19.01 -3.21
N THR A 152 -3.14 -17.82 -3.70
CA THR A 152 -2.42 -17.64 -4.98
C THR A 152 -1.03 -18.27 -4.94
N LEU A 153 -0.33 -18.14 -3.81
CA LEU A 153 0.99 -18.73 -3.62
C LEU A 153 0.93 -20.25 -3.34
N GLY A 154 -0.23 -20.79 -2.98
CA GLY A 154 -0.39 -22.18 -2.56
C GLY A 154 0.39 -22.49 -1.27
N VAL A 155 0.36 -21.58 -0.27
CA VAL A 155 1.08 -21.70 0.98
C VAL A 155 0.11 -21.55 2.15
N ALA A 156 0.23 -22.42 3.15
CA ALA A 156 -0.57 -22.30 4.38
C ALA A 156 -0.07 -21.13 5.25
N ALA A 157 -0.99 -20.49 6.01
CA ALA A 157 -0.66 -19.38 6.90
C ALA A 157 0.47 -19.72 7.89
N ALA A 158 0.48 -20.95 8.43
CA ALA A 158 1.52 -21.40 9.35
C ALA A 158 2.94 -21.44 8.75
N ASP A 159 3.07 -21.46 7.42
CA ASP A 159 4.32 -21.50 6.68
C ASP A 159 4.72 -20.12 6.10
N ALA A 160 4.01 -19.05 6.45
CA ALA A 160 4.25 -17.71 5.94
C ALA A 160 4.55 -16.70 7.07
N ILE A 161 5.17 -15.60 6.71
CA ILE A 161 5.32 -14.40 7.56
C ILE A 161 4.83 -13.17 6.82
N TYR A 162 4.48 -12.13 7.57
CA TYR A 162 4.12 -10.82 7.05
C TYR A 162 5.18 -9.79 7.46
N VAL A 163 5.55 -8.91 6.53
CA VAL A 163 6.53 -7.84 6.74
C VAL A 163 5.88 -6.51 6.35
N GLY A 164 5.88 -5.55 7.25
CA GLY A 164 5.34 -4.21 7.04
C GLY A 164 5.94 -3.24 8.04
N ASP A 165 5.65 -1.94 7.89
CA ASP A 165 6.25 -0.86 8.67
C ASP A 165 5.28 -0.17 9.64
N SER A 166 3.99 -0.57 9.63
CA SER A 166 2.93 0.10 10.37
C SER A 166 2.23 -0.79 11.42
N GLU A 167 1.53 -0.16 12.36
CA GLU A 167 0.66 -0.87 13.32
C GLU A 167 -0.46 -1.65 12.61
N VAL A 168 -0.91 -1.17 11.43
CA VAL A 168 -1.91 -1.85 10.62
C VAL A 168 -1.36 -3.20 10.14
N ASP A 169 -0.09 -3.27 9.76
CA ASP A 169 0.56 -4.50 9.30
C ASP A 169 0.70 -5.52 10.44
N VAL A 170 1.09 -5.06 11.61
CA VAL A 170 1.14 -5.90 12.82
C VAL A 170 -0.24 -6.47 13.15
N ALA A 171 -1.29 -5.64 13.08
CA ALA A 171 -2.66 -6.10 13.31
C ALA A 171 -3.12 -7.07 12.21
N THR A 172 -2.77 -6.81 10.94
CA THR A 172 -3.08 -7.69 9.80
C THR A 172 -2.45 -9.07 9.98
N ALA A 173 -1.15 -9.12 10.32
CA ALA A 173 -0.45 -10.36 10.58
C ALA A 173 -1.13 -11.17 11.69
N ARG A 174 -1.44 -10.53 12.82
CA ARG A 174 -2.15 -11.16 13.96
C ARG A 174 -3.52 -11.69 13.56
N ASN A 175 -4.32 -10.91 12.84
CA ASN A 175 -5.66 -11.30 12.39
C ASN A 175 -5.62 -12.46 11.38
N ALA A 176 -4.56 -12.56 10.61
CA ALA A 176 -4.33 -13.67 9.68
C ALA A 176 -3.63 -14.88 10.33
N GLY A 177 -3.25 -14.79 11.61
CA GLY A 177 -2.52 -15.87 12.32
C GLY A 177 -1.07 -16.03 11.84
N LEU A 178 -0.45 -14.97 11.29
CA LEU A 178 0.94 -14.95 10.87
C LEU A 178 1.82 -14.29 11.95
N PRO A 179 3.11 -14.70 12.06
CA PRO A 179 4.09 -13.93 12.82
C PRO A 179 4.45 -12.62 12.10
#